data_c30246b5ab8bf94fbe89b98b19574cda
#
_entry.id   c30246b5ab8bf94fbe89b98b19574cda
#
_cell.length_a   1.000
_cell.length_b   1.000
_cell.length_c   1.000
_cell.angle_alpha   90.00
_cell.angle_beta   90.00
_cell.angle_gamma   90.00
#
_symmetry.space_group_name_H-M   'P 1'
#
loop_
_entity.id
_entity.type
_entity.pdbx_description
1 polymer ?
#
loop_
_entity_poly.entity_id
_entity_poly.type
_entity_poly.pdbx_seq_one_letter_code
_entity_poly.pdbx_strand_id
1 'polypeptide(L)'
;MKVYTCKMKTTPISEETRTAILEAAWALMLEAKKPDIGQAEIAAKAGVSRQTIYMAFGNRAGLLTAMVRHVDTGTDHVQRLSAISHAAAATPEDFRRYLDIWLDYLPRIYPVAILLEAAALTDAAAQAALDDRMKDALLAGFKRMLGLLAKGGHLAPGLKPDAAAELVWSLVHLAMWRLLVVGCGWRPAEFRRSRLDRVWKAVLKDDAG
;
A
#
# COMPACT_ATOMS: atom_id res chain seq x y z
N MET A 1 -0.53 -3.63 55.94
CA MET A 1 -1.05 -2.74 54.85
C MET A 1 -1.15 -3.57 53.58
N LYS A 2 -2.36 -4.04 53.21
CA LYS A 2 -2.55 -4.88 52.00
C LYS A 2 -2.62 -3.94 50.80
N VAL A 3 -1.63 -4.03 49.92
CA VAL A 3 -1.64 -3.34 48.61
C VAL A 3 -2.60 -4.11 47.72
N TYR A 4 -3.77 -3.54 47.46
CA TYR A 4 -4.70 -4.04 46.42
C TYR A 4 -4.17 -3.66 45.07
N THR A 5 -3.49 -4.56 44.40
CA THR A 5 -3.18 -4.44 42.96
C THR A 5 -4.47 -4.71 42.19
N CYS A 6 -5.16 -3.65 41.82
CA CYS A 6 -6.29 -3.73 40.88
C CYS A 6 -5.75 -4.10 39.50
N LYS A 7 -5.76 -5.39 39.15
CA LYS A 7 -5.58 -5.83 37.75
C LYS A 7 -6.85 -5.44 37.00
N MET A 8 -6.81 -4.26 36.36
CA MET A 8 -7.82 -3.91 35.36
C MET A 8 -7.76 -4.97 34.24
N LYS A 9 -8.79 -5.81 34.16
CA LYS A 9 -9.04 -6.66 33.00
C LYS A 9 -9.37 -5.72 31.81
N THR A 10 -8.39 -5.44 31.00
CA THR A 10 -8.64 -4.77 29.71
C THR A 10 -9.38 -5.76 28.80
N THR A 11 -10.68 -5.56 28.65
CA THR A 11 -11.47 -6.30 27.67
C THR A 11 -10.89 -6.00 26.29
N PRO A 12 -10.60 -7.01 25.45
CA PRO A 12 -10.15 -6.79 24.08
C PRO A 12 -11.17 -5.93 23.34
N ILE A 13 -10.69 -4.94 22.59
CA ILE A 13 -11.55 -4.07 21.77
C ILE A 13 -12.14 -4.93 20.66
N SER A 14 -13.46 -4.80 20.42
CA SER A 14 -14.15 -5.57 19.37
C SER A 14 -13.63 -5.20 17.97
N GLU A 15 -13.72 -6.13 17.03
CA GLU A 15 -13.37 -5.87 15.62
C GLU A 15 -14.25 -4.78 15.00
N GLU A 16 -15.51 -4.68 15.39
CA GLU A 16 -16.41 -3.60 14.98
C GLU A 16 -15.88 -2.23 15.40
N THR A 17 -15.44 -2.11 16.67
CA THR A 17 -14.83 -0.87 17.17
C THR A 17 -13.52 -0.55 16.45
N ARG A 18 -12.68 -1.56 16.19
CA ARG A 18 -11.44 -1.37 15.43
C ARG A 18 -11.74 -0.85 14.02
N THR A 19 -12.66 -1.49 13.33
CA THR A 19 -13.13 -1.11 11.99
C THR A 19 -13.65 0.32 11.97
N ALA A 20 -14.54 0.68 12.90
CA ALA A 20 -15.09 2.04 12.99
C ALA A 20 -14.00 3.13 13.16
N ILE A 21 -12.97 2.85 13.97
CA ILE A 21 -11.83 3.77 14.14
C ILE A 21 -11.04 3.92 12.83
N LEU A 22 -10.76 2.83 12.12
CA LEU A 22 -9.99 2.84 10.88
C LEU A 22 -10.74 3.56 9.75
N GLU A 23 -12.04 3.31 9.62
CA GLU A 23 -12.91 3.98 8.66
C GLU A 23 -13.04 5.49 8.97
N ALA A 24 -13.18 5.85 10.26
CA ALA A 24 -13.20 7.24 10.67
C ALA A 24 -11.90 7.97 10.33
N ALA A 25 -10.74 7.35 10.57
CA ALA A 25 -9.43 7.92 10.24
C ALA A 25 -9.28 8.12 8.72
N TRP A 26 -9.63 7.12 7.93
CA TRP A 26 -9.60 7.19 6.47
C TRP A 26 -10.52 8.30 5.92
N ALA A 27 -11.78 8.32 6.37
CA ALA A 27 -12.75 9.32 5.94
C ALA A 27 -12.31 10.76 6.28
N LEU A 28 -11.77 10.99 7.50
CA LEU A 28 -11.26 12.30 7.90
C LEU A 28 -10.08 12.76 7.03
N MET A 29 -9.16 11.86 6.68
CA MET A 29 -8.06 12.20 5.77
C MET A 29 -8.58 12.60 4.38
N LEU A 30 -9.56 11.89 3.85
CA LEU A 30 -10.19 12.22 2.56
C LEU A 30 -10.92 13.57 2.60
N GLU A 31 -11.72 13.81 3.65
CA GLU A 31 -12.51 15.02 3.83
C GLU A 31 -11.61 16.25 4.01
N ALA A 32 -10.63 16.17 4.91
CA ALA A 32 -9.73 17.27 5.24
C ALA A 32 -8.62 17.48 4.20
N LYS A 33 -8.36 16.49 3.33
CA LYS A 33 -7.23 16.47 2.36
C LYS A 33 -5.87 16.75 3.02
N LYS A 34 -5.69 16.26 4.24
CA LYS A 34 -4.46 16.42 5.03
C LYS A 34 -4.15 15.13 5.81
N PRO A 35 -2.87 14.78 6.01
CA PRO A 35 -2.48 13.56 6.74
C PRO A 35 -2.55 13.75 8.26
N ASP A 36 -2.48 14.98 8.73
CA ASP A 36 -2.45 15.30 10.15
C ASP A 36 -3.87 15.43 10.72
N ILE A 37 -4.48 14.27 10.95
CA ILE A 37 -5.77 14.15 11.64
C ILE A 37 -5.51 13.85 13.11
N GLY A 38 -6.11 14.65 14.00
CA GLY A 38 -5.97 14.50 15.44
C GLY A 38 -6.68 13.23 15.95
N GLN A 39 -6.08 12.54 16.93
CA GLN A 39 -6.73 11.39 17.56
C GLN A 39 -8.08 11.76 18.21
N ALA A 40 -8.25 13.02 18.65
CA ALA A 40 -9.52 13.50 19.21
C ALA A 40 -10.62 13.55 18.13
N GLU A 41 -10.29 14.00 16.91
CA GLU A 41 -11.23 14.03 15.78
C GLU A 41 -11.63 12.61 15.37
N ILE A 42 -10.66 11.70 15.30
CA ILE A 42 -10.91 10.28 14.98
C ILE A 42 -11.80 9.65 16.06
N ALA A 43 -11.50 9.88 17.34
CA ALA A 43 -12.27 9.36 18.45
C ALA A 43 -13.73 9.85 18.43
N ALA A 44 -13.92 11.15 18.18
CA ALA A 44 -15.26 11.75 18.07
C ALA A 44 -16.05 11.15 16.88
N LYS A 45 -15.42 11.02 15.70
CA LYS A 45 -16.07 10.46 14.51
C LYS A 45 -16.40 8.98 14.66
N ALA A 46 -15.54 8.21 15.36
CA ALA A 46 -15.75 6.79 15.62
C ALA A 46 -16.64 6.50 16.84
N GLY A 47 -17.05 7.51 17.59
CA GLY A 47 -17.86 7.32 18.82
C GLY A 47 -17.13 6.64 19.98
N VAL A 48 -15.81 6.81 20.08
CA VAL A 48 -14.97 6.17 21.09
C VAL A 48 -14.12 7.18 21.88
N SER A 49 -13.43 6.71 22.95
CA SER A 49 -12.44 7.53 23.64
C SER A 49 -11.07 7.49 22.95
N ARG A 50 -10.23 8.53 23.17
CA ARG A 50 -8.82 8.50 22.76
C ARG A 50 -8.06 7.33 23.39
N GLN A 51 -8.40 6.96 24.63
CA GLN A 51 -7.82 5.80 25.31
C GLN A 51 -8.14 4.50 24.57
N THR A 52 -9.37 4.36 24.03
CA THR A 52 -9.76 3.22 23.22
C THR A 52 -8.89 3.11 21.96
N ILE A 53 -8.59 4.23 21.26
CA ILE A 53 -7.69 4.24 20.11
C ILE A 53 -6.28 3.80 20.53
N TYR A 54 -5.76 4.35 21.64
CA TYR A 54 -4.44 3.96 22.15
C TYR A 54 -4.37 2.47 22.49
N MET A 55 -5.39 1.94 23.14
CA MET A 55 -5.47 0.50 23.48
C MET A 55 -5.54 -0.39 22.23
N ALA A 56 -6.22 0.07 21.17
CA ALA A 56 -6.38 -0.67 19.92
C ALA A 56 -5.12 -0.70 19.06
N PHE A 57 -4.39 0.42 19.00
CA PHE A 57 -3.33 0.63 17.99
C PHE A 57 -1.98 1.05 18.58
N GLY A 58 -1.90 1.28 19.88
CA GLY A 58 -0.69 1.68 20.61
C GLY A 58 -0.32 3.15 20.39
N ASN A 59 0.00 3.52 19.17
CA ASN A 59 0.43 4.89 18.81
C ASN A 59 -0.09 5.30 17.41
N ARG A 60 0.28 6.51 16.99
CA ARG A 60 -0.10 7.05 15.69
C ARG A 60 0.40 6.17 14.53
N ALA A 61 1.63 5.66 14.59
CA ALA A 61 2.16 4.80 13.53
C ALA A 61 1.37 3.49 13.41
N GLY A 62 1.05 2.85 14.54
CA GLY A 62 0.20 1.65 14.57
C GLY A 62 -1.19 1.92 13.99
N LEU A 63 -1.81 3.06 14.32
CA LEU A 63 -3.11 3.45 13.77
C LEU A 63 -3.03 3.67 12.23
N LEU A 64 -2.07 4.45 11.73
CA LEU A 64 -1.94 4.72 10.30
C LEU A 64 -1.62 3.44 9.52
N THR A 65 -0.71 2.60 10.00
CA THR A 65 -0.40 1.31 9.37
C THR A 65 -1.63 0.39 9.35
N ALA A 66 -2.37 0.31 10.45
CA ALA A 66 -3.60 -0.48 10.50
C ALA A 66 -4.67 0.06 9.54
N MET A 67 -4.79 1.39 9.42
CA MET A 67 -5.73 2.04 8.52
C MET A 67 -5.45 1.68 7.05
N VAL A 68 -4.20 1.79 6.59
CA VAL A 68 -3.88 1.47 5.20
C VAL A 68 -4.05 -0.03 4.91
N ARG A 69 -3.71 -0.90 5.88
CA ARG A 69 -3.97 -2.35 5.76
C ARG A 69 -5.45 -2.68 5.72
N HIS A 70 -6.28 -1.97 6.49
CA HIS A 70 -7.73 -2.18 6.50
C HIS A 70 -8.36 -1.90 5.13
N VAL A 71 -7.94 -0.85 4.44
CA VAL A 71 -8.43 -0.54 3.09
C VAL A 71 -8.11 -1.66 2.10
N ASP A 72 -6.97 -2.33 2.27
CA ASP A 72 -6.59 -3.48 1.46
C ASP A 72 -7.55 -4.66 1.63
N THR A 73 -8.14 -4.85 2.83
CA THR A 73 -9.08 -5.96 3.08
C THR A 73 -10.41 -5.81 2.36
N GLY A 74 -10.76 -4.60 1.94
CA GLY A 74 -11.97 -4.32 1.17
C GLY A 74 -11.92 -4.77 -0.30
N THR A 75 -10.84 -5.43 -0.72
CA THR A 75 -10.65 -6.00 -2.06
C THR A 75 -9.80 -7.27 -1.98
N ASP A 76 -9.84 -8.09 -3.03
CA ASP A 76 -9.06 -9.33 -3.15
C ASP A 76 -7.65 -9.14 -3.75
N HIS A 77 -7.26 -7.88 -4.02
CA HIS A 77 -6.01 -7.58 -4.76
C HIS A 77 -4.76 -8.12 -4.06
N VAL A 78 -4.67 -8.04 -2.72
CA VAL A 78 -3.53 -8.56 -1.95
C VAL A 78 -3.40 -10.08 -2.13
N GLN A 79 -4.52 -10.81 -2.01
CA GLN A 79 -4.56 -12.26 -2.21
C GLN A 79 -4.18 -12.64 -3.63
N ARG A 80 -4.69 -11.91 -4.64
CA ARG A 80 -4.36 -12.13 -6.06
C ARG A 80 -2.90 -11.86 -6.35
N LEU A 81 -2.34 -10.74 -5.87
CA LEU A 81 -0.92 -10.43 -6.00
C LEU A 81 -0.05 -11.49 -5.31
N SER A 82 -0.42 -11.89 -4.10
CA SER A 82 0.28 -12.93 -3.33
C SER A 82 0.29 -14.27 -4.07
N ALA A 83 -0.86 -14.71 -4.59
CA ALA A 83 -0.98 -15.97 -5.33
C ALA A 83 -0.02 -16.02 -6.53
N ILE A 84 0.11 -14.91 -7.28
CA ILE A 84 1.01 -14.84 -8.44
C ILE A 84 2.48 -14.80 -7.98
N SER A 85 2.83 -13.94 -7.03
CA SER A 85 4.24 -13.73 -6.64
C SER A 85 4.85 -14.84 -5.78
N HIS A 86 4.04 -15.74 -5.21
CA HIS A 86 4.49 -16.91 -4.46
C HIS A 86 4.33 -18.25 -5.23
N ALA A 87 4.01 -18.18 -6.51
CA ALA A 87 4.01 -19.35 -7.37
C ALA A 87 5.43 -19.94 -7.52
N ALA A 88 5.53 -21.20 -7.91
CA ALA A 88 6.82 -21.88 -8.12
C ALA A 88 7.60 -21.32 -9.32
N ALA A 89 6.89 -20.81 -10.32
CA ALA A 89 7.42 -20.17 -11.52
C ALA A 89 6.46 -19.05 -11.96
N ALA A 90 6.93 -18.17 -12.84
CA ALA A 90 6.11 -17.11 -13.42
C ALA A 90 6.48 -16.89 -14.89
N THR A 91 5.46 -16.56 -15.67
CA THR A 91 5.57 -16.17 -17.09
C THR A 91 5.48 -14.65 -17.24
N PRO A 92 5.86 -14.09 -18.40
CA PRO A 92 5.60 -12.69 -18.72
C PRO A 92 4.12 -12.29 -18.57
N GLU A 93 3.17 -13.16 -18.92
CA GLU A 93 1.73 -12.92 -18.78
C GLU A 93 1.30 -12.88 -17.30
N ASP A 94 1.90 -13.68 -16.42
CA ASP A 94 1.68 -13.60 -14.98
C ASP A 94 2.15 -12.26 -14.43
N PHE A 95 3.29 -11.77 -14.90
CA PHE A 95 3.79 -10.46 -14.55
C PHE A 95 2.88 -9.34 -15.05
N ARG A 96 2.37 -9.43 -16.27
CA ARG A 96 1.39 -8.48 -16.80
C ARG A 96 0.14 -8.44 -15.93
N ARG A 97 -0.39 -9.60 -15.52
CA ARG A 97 -1.54 -9.68 -14.60
C ARG A 97 -1.23 -9.08 -13.24
N TYR A 98 -0.03 -9.33 -12.72
CA TYR A 98 0.42 -8.75 -11.44
C TYR A 98 0.42 -7.22 -11.49
N LEU A 99 1.02 -6.64 -12.52
CA LEU A 99 1.03 -5.19 -12.75
C LEU A 99 -0.39 -4.62 -12.92
N ASP A 100 -1.22 -5.33 -13.64
CA ASP A 100 -2.58 -4.92 -13.95
C ASP A 100 -3.45 -4.83 -12.70
N ILE A 101 -3.33 -5.80 -11.79
CA ILE A 101 -3.99 -5.78 -10.47
C ILE A 101 -3.57 -4.55 -9.66
N TRP A 102 -2.28 -4.25 -9.61
CA TRP A 102 -1.76 -3.08 -8.91
C TRP A 102 -2.26 -1.76 -9.51
N LEU A 103 -2.16 -1.63 -10.83
CA LEU A 103 -2.57 -0.41 -11.53
C LEU A 103 -4.09 -0.16 -11.47
N ASP A 104 -4.90 -1.21 -11.35
CA ASP A 104 -6.34 -1.14 -11.13
C ASP A 104 -6.67 -0.68 -9.70
N TYR A 105 -5.88 -1.10 -8.72
CA TYR A 105 -6.06 -0.74 -7.32
C TYR A 105 -5.56 0.68 -6.98
N LEU A 106 -4.52 1.14 -7.66
CA LEU A 106 -3.85 2.42 -7.38
C LEU A 106 -4.79 3.63 -7.24
N PRO A 107 -5.80 3.85 -8.12
CA PRO A 107 -6.73 4.97 -7.98
C PRO A 107 -7.48 5.00 -6.66
N ARG A 108 -7.78 3.83 -6.09
CA ARG A 108 -8.52 3.69 -4.82
C ARG A 108 -7.72 4.19 -3.63
N ILE A 109 -6.43 3.87 -3.58
CA ILE A 109 -5.58 4.26 -2.45
C ILE A 109 -4.94 5.64 -2.63
N TYR A 110 -4.78 6.08 -3.86
CA TYR A 110 -4.04 7.30 -4.20
C TYR A 110 -4.43 8.51 -3.34
N PRO A 111 -5.72 8.83 -3.09
CA PRO A 111 -6.09 10.05 -2.38
C PRO A 111 -5.52 10.16 -0.96
N VAL A 112 -5.35 9.03 -0.25
CA VAL A 112 -4.74 9.01 1.09
C VAL A 112 -3.25 8.72 1.01
N ALA A 113 -2.83 7.83 0.13
CA ALA A 113 -1.41 7.48 -0.01
C ALA A 113 -0.54 8.69 -0.38
N ILE A 114 -1.03 9.60 -1.24
CA ILE A 114 -0.30 10.81 -1.60
C ILE A 114 -0.17 11.80 -0.44
N LEU A 115 -1.15 11.83 0.47
CA LEU A 115 -1.07 12.65 1.69
C LEU A 115 -0.04 12.08 2.66
N LEU A 116 -0.01 10.75 2.81
CA LEU A 116 1.00 10.08 3.62
C LEU A 116 2.41 10.25 3.03
N GLU A 117 2.56 10.19 1.70
CA GLU A 117 3.84 10.44 1.03
C GLU A 117 4.33 11.88 1.29
N ALA A 118 3.46 12.85 1.19
CA ALA A 118 3.83 14.25 1.47
C ALA A 118 4.23 14.45 2.94
N ALA A 119 3.54 13.77 3.88
CA ALA A 119 3.86 13.86 5.30
C ALA A 119 5.12 13.07 5.71
N ALA A 120 5.45 12.02 5.01
CA ALA A 120 6.54 11.09 5.35
C ALA A 120 7.93 11.78 5.47
N LEU A 121 8.10 12.93 4.83
CA LEU A 121 9.32 13.74 4.94
C LEU A 121 9.57 14.29 6.37
N THR A 122 8.52 14.45 7.17
CA THR A 122 8.60 15.08 8.51
C THR A 122 7.85 14.30 9.60
N ASP A 123 7.05 13.30 9.23
CA ASP A 123 6.24 12.47 10.13
C ASP A 123 6.64 11.00 10.01
N ALA A 124 7.38 10.50 10.99
CA ALA A 124 7.82 9.11 11.05
C ALA A 124 6.66 8.10 11.08
N ALA A 125 5.48 8.48 11.59
CA ALA A 125 4.31 7.62 11.59
C ALA A 125 3.71 7.46 10.18
N ALA A 126 3.67 8.54 9.41
CA ALA A 126 3.27 8.50 8.00
C ALA A 126 4.29 7.71 7.16
N GLN A 127 5.59 7.90 7.41
CA GLN A 127 6.65 7.13 6.76
C GLN A 127 6.50 5.62 7.03
N ALA A 128 6.28 5.22 8.28
CA ALA A 128 6.11 3.81 8.64
C ALA A 128 4.89 3.18 7.94
N ALA A 129 3.75 3.88 7.89
CA ALA A 129 2.56 3.40 7.19
C ALA A 129 2.77 3.26 5.68
N LEU A 130 3.50 4.21 5.08
CA LEU A 130 3.84 4.17 3.67
C LEU A 130 4.82 3.05 3.34
N ASP A 131 5.87 2.88 4.13
CA ASP A 131 6.88 1.83 3.95
C ASP A 131 6.27 0.44 4.05
N ASP A 132 5.38 0.21 5.01
CA ASP A 132 4.66 -1.07 5.16
C ASP A 132 3.95 -1.50 3.87
N ARG A 133 3.34 -0.56 3.12
CA ARG A 133 2.60 -0.90 1.90
C ARG A 133 3.45 -0.80 0.64
N MET A 134 4.26 0.24 0.53
CA MET A 134 4.99 0.52 -0.71
C MET A 134 6.31 -0.23 -0.81
N LYS A 135 7.02 -0.44 0.31
CA LYS A 135 8.29 -1.19 0.32
C LYS A 135 8.10 -2.64 0.75
N ASP A 136 7.55 -2.87 1.96
CA ASP A 136 7.50 -4.20 2.56
C ASP A 136 6.48 -5.12 1.88
N ALA A 137 5.43 -4.57 1.27
CA ALA A 137 4.47 -5.33 0.50
C ALA A 137 4.72 -5.25 -1.02
N LEU A 138 4.60 -4.06 -1.63
CA LEU A 138 4.60 -3.92 -3.09
C LEU A 138 5.99 -4.15 -3.70
N LEU A 139 7.03 -3.42 -3.25
CA LEU A 139 8.39 -3.60 -3.78
C LEU A 139 8.92 -5.01 -3.52
N ALA A 140 8.69 -5.56 -2.32
CA ALA A 140 9.05 -6.94 -2.03
C ALA A 140 8.30 -7.93 -2.92
N GLY A 141 7.03 -7.67 -3.25
CA GLY A 141 6.27 -8.43 -4.23
C GLY A 141 6.89 -8.38 -5.63
N PHE A 142 7.29 -7.20 -6.10
CA PHE A 142 8.03 -7.07 -7.36
C PHE A 142 9.35 -7.83 -7.34
N LYS A 143 10.14 -7.76 -6.24
CA LYS A 143 11.40 -8.50 -6.12
C LYS A 143 11.19 -10.01 -6.26
N ARG A 144 10.14 -10.57 -5.62
CA ARG A 144 9.78 -11.98 -5.80
C ARG A 144 9.41 -12.28 -7.24
N MET A 145 8.55 -11.48 -7.84
CA MET A 145 8.06 -11.67 -9.21
C MET A 145 9.17 -11.61 -10.25
N LEU A 146 10.01 -10.57 -10.18
CA LEU A 146 11.15 -10.40 -11.11
C LEU A 146 12.22 -11.49 -10.88
N GLY A 147 12.36 -11.97 -9.63
CA GLY A 147 13.19 -13.13 -9.32
C GLY A 147 12.71 -14.43 -10.01
N LEU A 148 11.40 -14.64 -10.06
CA LEU A 148 10.82 -15.78 -10.80
C LEU A 148 11.04 -15.65 -12.31
N LEU A 149 10.82 -14.46 -12.87
CA LEU A 149 11.06 -14.18 -14.30
C LEU A 149 12.53 -14.35 -14.67
N ALA A 150 13.46 -13.95 -13.79
CA ALA A 150 14.89 -14.16 -14.01
C ALA A 150 15.24 -15.65 -14.09
N LYS A 151 14.69 -16.46 -13.17
CA LYS A 151 14.88 -17.92 -13.18
C LYS A 151 14.33 -18.56 -14.45
N GLY A 152 13.23 -18.06 -14.99
CA GLY A 152 12.65 -18.45 -16.27
C GLY A 152 13.39 -17.92 -17.49
N GLY A 153 14.41 -17.07 -17.27
CA GLY A 153 15.19 -16.46 -18.36
C GLY A 153 14.41 -15.41 -19.19
N HIS A 154 13.41 -14.76 -18.59
CA HIS A 154 12.52 -13.78 -19.26
C HIS A 154 12.98 -12.32 -19.14
N LEU A 155 13.97 -12.00 -18.27
CA LEU A 155 14.46 -10.63 -18.11
C LEU A 155 15.32 -10.20 -19.30
N ALA A 156 15.33 -8.89 -19.56
CA ALA A 156 16.21 -8.27 -20.51
C ALA A 156 17.69 -8.61 -20.23
N PRO A 157 18.53 -8.79 -21.25
CA PRO A 157 19.93 -9.16 -21.08
C PRO A 157 20.67 -8.21 -20.14
N GLY A 158 21.42 -8.77 -19.16
CA GLY A 158 22.20 -8.00 -18.21
C GLY A 158 21.43 -7.34 -17.06
N LEU A 159 20.09 -7.38 -17.07
CA LEU A 159 19.28 -6.78 -16.01
C LEU A 159 19.17 -7.70 -14.79
N LYS A 160 19.64 -7.23 -13.63
CA LYS A 160 19.51 -7.96 -12.37
C LYS A 160 18.09 -7.89 -11.81
N PRO A 161 17.55 -8.97 -11.19
CA PRO A 161 16.17 -9.01 -10.70
C PRO A 161 15.81 -7.88 -9.73
N ASP A 162 16.69 -7.54 -8.79
CA ASP A 162 16.42 -6.46 -7.83
C ASP A 162 16.38 -5.09 -8.51
N ALA A 163 17.31 -4.81 -9.42
CA ALA A 163 17.30 -3.58 -10.20
C ALA A 163 16.06 -3.47 -11.10
N ALA A 164 15.63 -4.60 -11.70
CA ALA A 164 14.38 -4.67 -12.45
C ALA A 164 13.18 -4.34 -11.56
N ALA A 165 13.12 -4.90 -10.35
CA ALA A 165 12.02 -4.66 -9.41
C ALA A 165 11.95 -3.19 -8.97
N GLU A 166 13.09 -2.57 -8.68
CA GLU A 166 13.19 -1.15 -8.31
C GLU A 166 12.80 -0.24 -9.48
N LEU A 167 13.19 -0.58 -10.71
CA LEU A 167 12.77 0.12 -11.91
C LEU A 167 11.26 0.02 -12.10
N VAL A 168 10.68 -1.19 -12.01
CA VAL A 168 9.23 -1.40 -12.10
C VAL A 168 8.51 -0.58 -11.04
N TRP A 169 8.95 -0.68 -9.78
CA TRP A 169 8.35 0.06 -8.67
C TRP A 169 8.34 1.57 -8.92
N SER A 170 9.44 2.14 -9.43
CA SER A 170 9.51 3.56 -9.77
C SER A 170 8.53 3.95 -10.88
N LEU A 171 8.38 3.11 -11.91
CA LEU A 171 7.49 3.37 -13.05
C LEU A 171 5.99 3.30 -12.69
N VAL A 172 5.62 2.52 -11.67
CA VAL A 172 4.22 2.35 -11.25
C VAL A 172 3.92 2.98 -9.88
N HIS A 173 4.84 3.79 -9.36
CA HIS A 173 4.69 4.49 -8.08
C HIS A 173 3.54 5.51 -8.12
N LEU A 174 2.92 5.76 -6.98
CA LEU A 174 1.83 6.74 -6.85
C LEU A 174 2.23 8.16 -7.31
N ALA A 175 3.52 8.52 -7.24
CA ALA A 175 4.03 9.77 -7.77
C ALA A 175 3.83 9.89 -9.29
N MET A 176 3.92 8.79 -10.05
CA MET A 176 3.67 8.79 -11.49
C MET A 176 2.19 9.04 -11.81
N TRP A 177 1.29 8.52 -10.97
CA TRP A 177 -0.13 8.85 -11.07
C TRP A 177 -0.36 10.35 -10.85
N ARG A 178 0.24 10.91 -9.80
CA ARG A 178 0.14 12.35 -9.52
C ARG A 178 0.62 13.21 -10.70
N LEU A 179 1.75 12.86 -11.27
CA LEU A 179 2.33 13.62 -12.38
C LEU A 179 1.47 13.53 -13.66
N LEU A 180 1.06 12.34 -14.04
CA LEU A 180 0.45 12.11 -15.34
C LEU A 180 -1.08 12.24 -15.31
N VAL A 181 -1.76 11.66 -14.33
CA VAL A 181 -3.23 11.73 -14.27
C VAL A 181 -3.69 13.06 -13.68
N VAL A 182 -3.12 13.45 -12.54
CA VAL A 182 -3.56 14.69 -11.87
C VAL A 182 -2.91 15.93 -12.52
N GLY A 183 -1.61 15.90 -12.81
CA GLY A 183 -0.86 17.03 -13.33
C GLY A 183 -1.02 17.24 -14.83
N CYS A 184 -0.99 16.17 -15.63
CA CYS A 184 -1.09 16.24 -17.10
C CYS A 184 -2.47 15.90 -17.64
N GLY A 185 -3.45 15.53 -16.79
CA GLY A 185 -4.82 15.26 -17.21
C GLY A 185 -5.00 13.94 -17.98
N TRP A 186 -4.11 12.97 -17.82
CA TRP A 186 -4.27 11.67 -18.46
C TRP A 186 -5.48 10.94 -17.92
N ARG A 187 -6.18 10.22 -18.78
CA ARG A 187 -7.25 9.32 -18.33
C ARG A 187 -6.64 8.11 -17.59
N PRO A 188 -7.28 7.58 -16.54
CA PRO A 188 -6.82 6.40 -15.82
C PRO A 188 -6.47 5.20 -16.72
N ALA A 189 -7.30 4.93 -17.72
CA ALA A 189 -7.07 3.86 -18.69
C ALA A 189 -5.82 4.09 -19.57
N GLU A 190 -5.53 5.34 -19.91
CA GLU A 190 -4.34 5.73 -20.67
C GLU A 190 -3.07 5.54 -19.81
N PHE A 191 -3.10 5.98 -18.56
CA PHE A 191 -2.04 5.74 -17.59
C PHE A 191 -1.75 4.23 -17.47
N ARG A 192 -2.77 3.42 -17.16
CA ARG A 192 -2.65 1.96 -17.02
C ARG A 192 -1.99 1.32 -18.25
N ARG A 193 -2.51 1.57 -19.44
CA ARG A 193 -1.94 1.05 -20.71
C ARG A 193 -0.49 1.47 -20.87
N SER A 194 -0.19 2.76 -20.70
CA SER A 194 1.17 3.28 -20.83
C SER A 194 2.16 2.64 -19.84
N ARG A 195 1.72 2.43 -18.58
CA ARG A 195 2.60 1.79 -17.57
C ARG A 195 2.86 0.32 -17.89
N LEU A 196 1.83 -0.43 -18.29
CA LEU A 196 2.01 -1.82 -18.75
C LEU A 196 3.01 -1.92 -19.89
N ASP A 197 2.86 -1.10 -20.93
CA ASP A 197 3.76 -1.12 -22.09
C ASP A 197 5.19 -0.69 -21.74
N ARG A 198 5.35 0.36 -20.91
CA ARG A 198 6.67 0.87 -20.53
C ARG A 198 7.42 -0.08 -19.64
N VAL A 199 6.75 -0.69 -18.66
CA VAL A 199 7.34 -1.69 -17.78
C VAL A 199 7.76 -2.92 -18.59
N TRP A 200 6.89 -3.41 -19.48
CA TRP A 200 7.19 -4.56 -20.35
C TRP A 200 8.48 -4.36 -21.11
N LYS A 201 8.59 -3.25 -21.85
CA LYS A 201 9.78 -2.89 -22.64
C LYS A 201 11.04 -2.64 -21.81
N ALA A 202 10.87 -2.23 -20.55
CA ALA A 202 12.02 -1.89 -19.70
C ALA A 202 12.68 -3.11 -19.06
N VAL A 203 11.93 -4.19 -18.82
CA VAL A 203 12.45 -5.29 -17.99
C VAL A 203 12.41 -6.68 -18.64
N LEU A 204 11.61 -6.87 -19.68
CA LEU A 204 11.53 -8.16 -20.37
C LEU A 204 12.39 -8.16 -21.64
N LYS A 205 12.83 -9.34 -22.05
CA LYS A 205 13.45 -9.49 -23.36
C LYS A 205 12.42 -9.14 -24.44
N ASP A 206 12.89 -8.52 -25.52
CA ASP A 206 12.13 -8.50 -26.74
C ASP A 206 11.97 -9.94 -27.22
N ASP A 207 10.74 -10.38 -27.46
CA ASP A 207 10.53 -11.58 -28.25
C ASP A 207 11.11 -11.27 -29.63
N ALA A 208 12.33 -11.80 -29.88
CA ALA A 208 12.90 -11.74 -31.21
C ALA A 208 11.92 -12.46 -32.15
N GLY A 209 11.27 -11.67 -33.00
CA GLY A 209 10.35 -12.16 -34.01
C GLY A 209 10.99 -13.16 -34.98
#